data_eddc21233ce74ba37dfc50ca92791208
#
_entry.id   eddc21233ce74ba37dfc50ca92791208
#
_cell.length_a   1.000
_cell.length_b   1.000
_cell.length_c   1.000
_cell.angle_alpha   90.00
_cell.angle_beta   90.00
_cell.angle_gamma   90.00
#
_symmetry.space_group_name_H-M   'P 1'
#
loop_
_entity.id
_entity.type
_entity.pdbx_description
1 polymer ?
#
loop_
_entity_poly.entity_id
_entity_poly.type
_entity_poly.pdbx_seq_one_letter_code
_entity_poly.pdbx_strand_id
1 'polypeptide(L)'
;IVLEKDTIPPIETAAFVQVKKQIGDRLGLQAWYLRSFNGSKRTFLNANGNGNDEQSFSNIANVFGIGAKYQIGESAVLTVDYGQNRSKFGRYMNGNTVYDHERGTADFTVKGHQMGGTPHFWMARLDIGRADIDIPKSWNAFIDYKYFAHGSFLGGNGTGAVPDRYLDGIRSFTFGAGYVPRKNLLLEAFYTFDAKGTNKRDTLYGSESFKLGDYTRIQGTYRF
;
A
#
# COMPACT_ATOMS: atom_id res chain seq x y z
N ILE A 1 -8.87 9.54 -3.25
CA ILE A 1 -8.02 8.58 -3.98
C ILE A 1 -7.99 9.09 -5.41
N VAL A 2 -6.88 9.68 -5.83
CA VAL A 2 -6.64 10.00 -7.24
C VAL A 2 -6.05 8.74 -7.86
N LEU A 3 -6.89 7.96 -8.49
CA LEU A 3 -6.44 6.87 -9.33
C LEU A 3 -6.02 7.48 -10.67
N GLU A 4 -4.83 7.17 -11.16
CA GLU A 4 -4.45 7.56 -12.51
C GLU A 4 -5.51 7.03 -13.48
N LYS A 5 -6.06 7.94 -14.24
CA LYS A 5 -7.31 7.77 -15.01
C LYS A 5 -7.25 6.65 -16.05
N ASP A 6 -6.05 6.18 -16.37
CA ASP A 6 -5.81 5.33 -17.54
C ASP A 6 -5.47 3.87 -17.21
N THR A 7 -5.16 3.55 -15.96
CA THR A 7 -4.67 2.21 -15.59
C THR A 7 -5.52 1.46 -14.57
N ILE A 8 -6.33 2.15 -13.75
CA ILE A 8 -7.18 1.50 -12.75
C ILE A 8 -8.62 2.01 -12.89
N PRO A 9 -9.62 1.10 -12.99
CA PRO A 9 -11.01 1.52 -13.04
C PRO A 9 -11.39 2.26 -11.76
N PRO A 10 -12.10 3.39 -11.85
CA PRO A 10 -12.52 4.15 -10.68
C PRO A 10 -13.50 3.32 -9.82
N ILE A 11 -13.34 3.41 -8.51
CA ILE A 11 -14.37 2.92 -7.58
C ILE A 11 -15.46 4.00 -7.50
N GLU A 12 -16.59 3.72 -8.13
CA GLU A 12 -17.74 4.64 -8.12
C GLU A 12 -18.56 4.49 -6.84
N THR A 13 -18.72 3.25 -6.38
CA THR A 13 -19.51 2.94 -5.18
C THR A 13 -18.82 1.88 -4.36
N ALA A 14 -18.74 2.09 -3.06
CA ALA A 14 -18.21 1.11 -2.14
C ALA A 14 -18.95 1.13 -0.80
N ALA A 15 -19.01 -0.04 -0.14
CA ALA A 15 -19.42 -0.15 1.26
C ALA A 15 -18.20 -0.42 2.13
N PHE A 16 -18.13 0.26 3.25
CA PHE A 16 -17.10 0.06 4.26
C PHE A 16 -17.76 -0.15 5.62
N VAL A 17 -17.31 -1.20 6.31
CA VAL A 17 -17.75 -1.51 7.67
C VAL A 17 -16.52 -1.72 8.54
N GLN A 18 -16.52 -1.13 9.72
CA GLN A 18 -15.44 -1.29 10.67
C GLN A 18 -16.02 -1.55 12.07
N VAL A 19 -15.43 -2.51 12.76
CA VAL A 19 -15.68 -2.80 14.16
C VAL A 19 -14.40 -2.59 14.95
N LYS A 20 -14.49 -1.88 16.06
CA LYS A 20 -13.39 -1.65 16.99
C LYS A 20 -13.78 -2.11 18.38
N LYS A 21 -12.83 -2.70 19.09
CA LYS A 21 -13.03 -3.14 20.49
C LYS A 21 -11.78 -2.81 21.29
N GLN A 22 -11.98 -2.18 22.43
CA GLN A 22 -10.94 -1.99 23.42
C GLN A 22 -11.02 -3.14 24.45
N ILE A 23 -9.87 -3.75 24.76
CA ILE A 23 -9.75 -4.82 25.76
C ILE A 23 -8.79 -4.32 26.84
N GLY A 24 -9.36 -4.01 28.00
CA GLY A 24 -8.64 -3.30 29.05
C GLY A 24 -8.10 -1.96 28.54
N ASP A 25 -7.07 -1.45 29.22
CA ASP A 25 -6.51 -0.12 28.94
C ASP A 25 -5.45 -0.13 27.83
N ARG A 26 -4.97 -1.32 27.43
CA ARG A 26 -3.77 -1.44 26.60
C ARG A 26 -3.98 -2.02 25.21
N LEU A 27 -5.05 -2.80 25.00
CA LEU A 27 -5.24 -3.51 23.74
C LEU A 27 -6.47 -3.03 23.00
N GLY A 28 -6.27 -2.37 21.87
CA GLY A 28 -7.31 -2.07 20.89
C GLY A 28 -7.26 -3.07 19.75
N LEU A 29 -8.43 -3.61 19.38
CA LEU A 29 -8.60 -4.49 18.22
C LEU A 29 -9.52 -3.83 17.21
N GLN A 30 -9.26 -4.08 15.94
CA GLN A 30 -10.15 -3.67 14.86
C GLN A 30 -10.28 -4.76 13.80
N ALA A 31 -11.45 -4.81 13.19
CA ALA A 31 -11.71 -5.57 11.98
C ALA A 31 -12.51 -4.69 11.02
N TRP A 32 -12.22 -4.78 9.74
CA TRP A 32 -12.93 -3.99 8.75
C TRP A 32 -13.09 -4.74 7.43
N TYR A 33 -14.09 -4.31 6.68
CA TYR A 33 -14.38 -4.86 5.36
C TYR A 33 -14.72 -3.74 4.40
N LEU A 34 -14.11 -3.77 3.22
CA LEU A 34 -14.38 -2.85 2.11
C LEU A 34 -14.76 -3.65 0.87
N ARG A 35 -15.89 -3.34 0.29
CA ARG A 35 -16.32 -3.92 -0.98
C ARG A 35 -16.75 -2.83 -1.95
N SER A 36 -16.19 -2.84 -3.15
CA SER A 36 -16.65 -2.00 -4.24
C SER A 36 -17.78 -2.69 -5.01
N PHE A 37 -18.72 -1.90 -5.48
CA PHE A 37 -19.82 -2.31 -6.36
C PHE A 37 -19.63 -1.59 -7.69
N ASN A 38 -20.19 -2.12 -8.77
CA ASN A 38 -20.08 -1.55 -10.11
C ASN A 38 -18.62 -1.47 -10.60
N GLY A 39 -17.90 -2.58 -10.48
CA GLY A 39 -16.65 -2.73 -11.17
C GLY A 39 -16.84 -2.44 -12.65
N SER A 40 -16.03 -1.56 -13.21
CA SER A 40 -16.15 -1.24 -14.63
C SER A 40 -15.89 -2.49 -15.46
N LYS A 41 -16.71 -2.71 -16.45
CA LYS A 41 -16.47 -3.69 -17.52
C LYS A 41 -15.36 -3.16 -18.46
N ARG A 42 -14.25 -2.66 -17.93
CA ARG A 42 -13.17 -2.19 -18.79
C ARG A 42 -12.34 -3.36 -19.21
N THR A 43 -12.13 -3.45 -20.47
CA THR A 43 -11.15 -4.27 -21.14
C THR A 43 -9.78 -3.73 -20.80
N PHE A 44 -8.99 -4.49 -20.08
CA PHE A 44 -7.57 -4.22 -19.97
C PHE A 44 -6.94 -4.75 -21.25
N LEU A 45 -6.32 -3.86 -22.02
CA LEU A 45 -5.46 -4.27 -23.11
C LEU A 45 -4.32 -5.10 -22.50
N ASN A 46 -3.97 -6.22 -23.17
CA ASN A 46 -2.71 -6.87 -22.82
C ASN A 46 -1.56 -5.88 -23.06
N ALA A 47 -0.42 -6.12 -22.47
CA ALA A 47 0.74 -5.24 -22.55
C ALA A 47 1.21 -4.92 -24.00
N ASN A 48 0.74 -5.66 -24.98
CA ASN A 48 1.10 -5.52 -26.40
C ASN A 48 0.13 -4.62 -27.20
N GLY A 49 -0.97 -4.17 -26.60
CA GLY A 49 -1.99 -3.40 -27.31
C GLY A 49 -2.76 -4.17 -28.39
N ASN A 50 -2.41 -5.42 -28.65
CA ASN A 50 -2.94 -6.24 -29.74
C ASN A 50 -3.79 -7.43 -29.30
N GLY A 51 -3.97 -7.63 -28.02
CA GLY A 51 -4.62 -8.84 -27.52
C GLY A 51 -5.92 -8.54 -26.80
N ASN A 52 -6.90 -9.33 -27.10
CA ASN A 52 -8.21 -9.33 -26.49
C ASN A 52 -8.26 -10.08 -25.16
N ASP A 53 -7.32 -9.86 -24.24
CA ASP A 53 -7.48 -10.31 -22.87
C ASP A 53 -8.51 -9.41 -22.17
N GLU A 54 -9.75 -9.53 -22.64
CA GLU A 54 -10.91 -8.87 -22.02
C GLU A 54 -11.17 -9.48 -20.66
N GLN A 55 -10.58 -8.90 -19.64
CA GLN A 55 -10.88 -9.25 -18.27
C GLN A 55 -11.94 -8.29 -17.72
N SER A 56 -13.14 -8.78 -17.54
CA SER A 56 -14.18 -8.04 -16.83
C SER A 56 -14.10 -8.32 -15.32
N PHE A 57 -14.12 -7.26 -14.53
CA PHE A 57 -14.14 -7.35 -13.08
C PHE A 57 -15.44 -6.79 -12.52
N SER A 58 -16.17 -7.58 -11.75
CA SER A 58 -17.40 -7.13 -11.08
C SER A 58 -17.14 -6.21 -9.89
N ASN A 59 -15.96 -6.31 -9.31
CA ASN A 59 -15.48 -5.44 -8.24
C ASN A 59 -13.95 -5.34 -8.28
N ILE A 60 -13.43 -4.21 -7.83
CA ILE A 60 -12.00 -3.94 -7.73
C ILE A 60 -11.52 -4.24 -6.31
N ALA A 61 -12.33 -3.86 -5.32
CA ALA A 61 -12.08 -4.07 -3.92
C ALA A 61 -13.03 -5.12 -3.36
N ASN A 62 -12.46 -6.13 -2.71
CA ASN A 62 -13.10 -7.06 -1.81
C ASN A 62 -12.09 -7.35 -0.71
N VAL A 63 -11.87 -6.33 0.13
CA VAL A 63 -10.76 -6.27 1.09
C VAL A 63 -11.31 -6.47 2.48
N PHE A 64 -10.73 -7.42 3.19
CA PHE A 64 -10.92 -7.50 4.63
C PHE A 64 -9.60 -7.20 5.34
N GLY A 65 -9.67 -6.60 6.52
CA GLY A 65 -8.52 -6.31 7.33
C GLY A 65 -8.79 -6.50 8.81
N ILE A 66 -7.75 -6.83 9.53
CA ILE A 66 -7.71 -6.90 10.98
C ILE A 66 -6.51 -6.10 11.49
N GLY A 67 -6.64 -5.51 12.66
CA GLY A 67 -5.54 -4.76 13.26
C GLY A 67 -5.57 -4.83 14.78
N ALA A 68 -4.41 -4.66 15.36
CA ALA A 68 -4.22 -4.57 16.79
C ALA A 68 -3.34 -3.36 17.12
N LYS A 69 -3.69 -2.67 18.19
CA LYS A 69 -2.92 -1.58 18.77
C LYS A 69 -2.66 -1.89 20.23
N TYR A 70 -1.40 -2.01 20.60
CA TYR A 70 -1.00 -2.36 21.96
C TYR A 70 -0.16 -1.26 22.60
N GLN A 71 -0.62 -0.76 23.76
CA GLN A 71 0.08 0.25 24.54
C GLN A 71 1.21 -0.41 25.36
N ILE A 72 2.45 -0.05 25.06
CA ILE A 72 3.65 -0.52 25.78
C ILE A 72 4.08 0.56 26.76
N GLY A 73 3.77 0.35 28.04
CA GLY A 73 4.02 1.39 29.06
C GLY A 73 3.22 2.67 28.77
N GLU A 74 3.79 3.82 29.12
CA GLU A 74 3.09 5.11 29.02
C GLU A 74 3.32 5.82 27.68
N SER A 75 4.42 5.57 27.01
CA SER A 75 4.88 6.37 25.88
C SER A 75 5.08 5.61 24.58
N ALA A 76 4.92 4.30 24.55
CA ALA A 76 5.13 3.52 23.34
C ALA A 76 3.87 2.75 22.92
N VAL A 77 3.64 2.66 21.60
CA VAL A 77 2.49 1.97 21.02
C VAL A 77 2.96 1.11 19.85
N LEU A 78 2.62 -0.18 19.90
CA LEU A 78 2.78 -1.09 18.76
C LEU A 78 1.46 -1.20 18.02
N THR A 79 1.49 -0.94 16.72
CA THR A 79 0.35 -1.14 15.81
C THR A 79 0.71 -2.20 14.79
N VAL A 80 -0.16 -3.17 14.60
CA VAL A 80 -0.04 -4.21 13.57
C VAL A 80 -1.35 -4.29 12.80
N ASP A 81 -1.26 -4.22 11.49
CA ASP A 81 -2.40 -4.36 10.59
C ASP A 81 -2.12 -5.44 9.54
N TYR A 82 -3.15 -6.18 9.17
CA TYR A 82 -3.12 -7.19 8.12
C TYR A 82 -4.41 -7.11 7.31
N GLY A 83 -4.32 -7.37 6.01
CA GLY A 83 -5.50 -7.48 5.16
C GLY A 83 -5.23 -8.21 3.83
N GLN A 84 -6.32 -8.52 3.15
CA GLN A 84 -6.31 -9.21 1.85
C GLN A 84 -7.35 -8.62 0.92
N ASN A 85 -7.00 -8.47 -0.36
CA ASN A 85 -7.97 -8.18 -1.42
C ASN A 85 -8.37 -9.48 -2.13
N ARG A 86 -9.58 -9.97 -1.88
CA ARG A 86 -10.13 -11.21 -2.45
C ARG A 86 -10.85 -11.01 -3.78
N SER A 87 -10.77 -9.83 -4.37
CA SER A 87 -11.36 -9.57 -5.68
C SER A 87 -10.61 -10.31 -6.80
N LYS A 88 -11.33 -10.62 -7.89
CA LYS A 88 -10.67 -11.15 -9.10
C LYS A 88 -9.65 -10.13 -9.65
N PHE A 89 -9.96 -8.83 -9.55
CA PHE A 89 -9.05 -7.75 -9.92
C PHE A 89 -7.75 -7.79 -9.12
N GLY A 90 -7.82 -7.89 -7.79
CA GLY A 90 -6.62 -7.98 -6.95
C GLY A 90 -5.73 -9.17 -7.33
N ARG A 91 -6.32 -10.33 -7.58
CA ARG A 91 -5.61 -11.52 -8.03
C ARG A 91 -5.02 -11.35 -9.43
N TYR A 92 -5.72 -10.67 -10.32
CA TYR A 92 -5.19 -10.34 -11.65
C TYR A 92 -3.95 -9.45 -11.54
N MET A 93 -4.02 -8.38 -10.75
CA MET A 93 -2.89 -7.48 -10.52
C MET A 93 -1.70 -8.17 -9.84
N ASN A 94 -1.96 -9.16 -8.97
CA ASN A 94 -0.90 -9.97 -8.32
C ASN A 94 -0.36 -11.11 -9.21
N GLY A 95 -0.83 -11.21 -10.43
CA GLY A 95 -0.38 -12.19 -11.38
C GLY A 95 0.91 -11.80 -12.10
N ASN A 96 1.42 -12.73 -12.86
CA ASN A 96 2.63 -12.53 -13.65
C ASN A 96 2.27 -12.41 -15.13
N THR A 97 2.93 -11.50 -15.81
CA THR A 97 2.95 -11.45 -17.27
C THR A 97 3.93 -12.50 -17.78
N VAL A 98 3.50 -13.35 -18.67
CA VAL A 98 4.34 -14.41 -19.25
C VAL A 98 4.84 -13.95 -20.61
N TYR A 99 6.16 -13.81 -20.75
CA TYR A 99 6.83 -13.45 -22.00
C TYR A 99 7.21 -14.68 -22.80
N ASP A 100 7.14 -14.57 -24.12
CA ASP A 100 7.61 -15.62 -25.01
C ASP A 100 9.12 -15.46 -25.27
N HIS A 101 9.93 -16.24 -24.55
CA HIS A 101 11.38 -16.21 -24.71
C HIS A 101 11.88 -17.07 -25.89
N GLU A 102 11.02 -17.86 -26.55
CA GLU A 102 11.44 -18.82 -27.56
C GLU A 102 11.81 -18.16 -28.91
N ARG A 103 11.37 -16.92 -29.15
CA ARG A 103 11.54 -16.31 -30.46
C ARG A 103 12.81 -15.51 -30.66
N GLY A 104 13.65 -15.31 -29.65
CA GLY A 104 14.98 -14.67 -29.76
C GLY A 104 15.05 -13.34 -30.52
N THR A 105 13.91 -12.76 -30.84
CA THR A 105 13.78 -11.47 -31.53
C THR A 105 13.35 -10.39 -30.54
N ALA A 106 13.65 -9.15 -30.85
CA ALA A 106 13.31 -7.98 -30.01
C ALA A 106 11.79 -7.76 -29.83
N ASP A 107 10.97 -8.60 -30.42
CA ASP A 107 9.52 -8.62 -30.22
C ASP A 107 9.19 -9.45 -28.99
N PHE A 108 9.07 -8.75 -27.86
CA PHE A 108 8.53 -9.33 -26.63
C PHE A 108 7.06 -9.61 -26.80
N THR A 109 6.70 -10.80 -27.22
CA THR A 109 5.33 -11.23 -27.28
C THR A 109 4.92 -11.69 -25.88
N VAL A 110 4.01 -10.98 -25.27
CA VAL A 110 3.39 -11.43 -24.02
C VAL A 110 2.49 -12.63 -24.34
N LYS A 111 2.84 -13.81 -23.85
CA LYS A 111 2.02 -15.03 -24.03
C LYS A 111 0.68 -14.99 -23.30
N GLY A 112 0.54 -14.05 -22.39
CA GLY A 112 -0.66 -13.92 -21.60
C GLY A 112 -0.38 -13.46 -20.17
N HIS A 113 -1.43 -13.35 -19.38
CA HIS A 113 -1.35 -12.99 -17.99
C HIS A 113 -1.88 -14.14 -17.12
N GLN A 114 -1.04 -14.62 -16.20
CA GLN A 114 -1.45 -15.64 -15.24
C GLN A 114 -2.00 -14.98 -13.98
N MET A 115 -3.18 -15.42 -13.55
CA MET A 115 -3.78 -14.99 -12.29
C MET A 115 -2.89 -15.38 -11.12
N GLY A 116 -2.59 -14.44 -10.27
CA GLY A 116 -1.83 -14.65 -9.03
C GLY A 116 -2.69 -15.18 -7.88
N GLY A 117 -2.03 -15.44 -6.75
CA GLY A 117 -2.68 -15.71 -5.47
C GLY A 117 -3.45 -14.49 -4.96
N THR A 118 -4.18 -14.67 -3.86
CA THR A 118 -4.86 -13.57 -3.17
C THR A 118 -3.82 -12.59 -2.61
N PRO A 119 -3.78 -11.35 -3.08
CA PRO A 119 -2.81 -10.38 -2.59
C PRO A 119 -3.15 -9.95 -1.17
N HIS A 120 -2.12 -9.81 -0.36
CA HIS A 120 -2.23 -9.39 1.04
C HIS A 120 -1.30 -8.22 1.34
N PHE A 121 -1.60 -7.52 2.40
CA PHE A 121 -0.72 -6.51 2.96
C PHE A 121 -0.62 -6.67 4.47
N TRP A 122 0.47 -6.19 5.03
CA TRP A 122 0.62 -6.05 6.46
C TRP A 122 1.59 -4.92 6.80
N MET A 123 1.40 -4.36 7.98
CA MET A 123 2.24 -3.32 8.53
C MET A 123 2.46 -3.59 10.02
N ALA A 124 3.68 -3.35 10.49
CA ALA A 124 4.00 -3.27 11.90
C ALA A 124 4.68 -1.93 12.17
N ARG A 125 4.20 -1.19 13.18
CA ARG A 125 4.70 0.14 13.52
C ARG A 125 4.84 0.28 15.03
N LEU A 126 6.00 0.76 15.45
CA LEU A 126 6.28 1.17 16.82
C LEU A 126 6.38 2.68 16.88
N ASP A 127 5.48 3.31 17.62
CA ASP A 127 5.49 4.73 17.93
C ASP A 127 6.02 4.95 19.34
N ILE A 128 6.83 5.99 19.54
CA ILE A 128 7.38 6.41 20.83
C ILE A 128 7.14 7.89 21.00
N GLY A 129 6.65 8.30 22.16
CA GLY A 129 6.32 9.68 22.47
C GLY A 129 5.06 10.18 21.74
N ARG A 130 4.79 11.46 21.90
CA ARG A 130 3.69 12.17 21.24
C ARG A 130 4.09 13.62 20.98
N ALA A 131 4.19 13.98 19.71
CA ALA A 131 4.30 15.36 19.30
C ALA A 131 2.90 15.99 19.28
N ASP A 132 2.66 16.95 20.17
CA ASP A 132 1.41 17.69 20.26
C ASP A 132 1.67 19.15 19.89
N ILE A 133 1.07 19.62 18.81
CA ILE A 133 1.31 20.96 18.24
C ILE A 133 1.00 22.09 19.24
N ASP A 134 0.20 21.81 20.27
CA ASP A 134 -0.12 22.75 21.33
C ASP A 134 0.90 22.76 22.48
N ILE A 135 1.76 21.71 22.56
CA ILE A 135 2.72 21.51 23.64
C ILE A 135 4.15 21.71 23.12
N PRO A 136 4.78 22.86 23.36
CA PRO A 136 6.16 23.09 22.97
C PRO A 136 7.11 22.05 23.56
N LYS A 137 8.15 21.66 22.79
CA LYS A 137 9.15 20.66 23.13
C LYS A 137 8.62 19.22 23.17
N SER A 138 7.35 18.99 22.88
CA SER A 138 6.85 17.64 22.67
C SER A 138 7.45 17.03 21.39
N TRP A 139 7.63 15.72 21.41
CA TRP A 139 8.23 15.00 20.30
C TRP A 139 7.64 13.60 20.18
N ASN A 140 7.76 13.02 18.99
CA ASN A 140 7.51 11.63 18.74
C ASN A 140 8.55 11.06 17.77
N ALA A 141 8.70 9.76 17.78
CA ALA A 141 9.43 9.01 16.77
C ALA A 141 8.69 7.72 16.47
N PHE A 142 8.88 7.19 15.27
CA PHE A 142 8.36 5.88 14.92
C PHE A 142 9.29 5.15 13.96
N ILE A 143 9.16 3.83 13.98
CA ILE A 143 9.67 2.97 12.93
C ILE A 143 8.54 2.05 12.47
N ASP A 144 8.39 1.86 11.17
CA ASP A 144 7.46 0.89 10.62
C ASP A 144 8.12 0.02 9.56
N TYR A 145 7.56 -1.16 9.38
CA TYR A 145 7.77 -2.01 8.22
C TYR A 145 6.44 -2.23 7.52
N LYS A 146 6.45 -2.13 6.21
CA LYS A 146 5.28 -2.30 5.36
C LYS A 146 5.55 -3.35 4.29
N TYR A 147 4.55 -4.17 4.04
CA TYR A 147 4.51 -5.11 2.93
C TYR A 147 3.15 -5.01 2.25
N PHE A 148 3.14 -4.65 0.99
CA PHE A 148 1.94 -4.59 0.16
C PHE A 148 2.19 -5.41 -1.10
N ALA A 149 1.48 -6.54 -1.25
CA ALA A 149 1.49 -7.27 -2.51
C ALA A 149 0.74 -6.47 -3.58
N HIS A 150 1.15 -6.60 -4.84
CA HIS A 150 0.46 -5.95 -5.95
C HIS A 150 -1.02 -6.35 -5.97
N GLY A 151 -1.91 -5.39 -6.12
CA GLY A 151 -3.36 -5.61 -6.08
C GLY A 151 -3.95 -5.79 -4.67
N SER A 152 -3.16 -5.79 -3.61
CA SER A 152 -3.65 -5.91 -2.23
C SER A 152 -4.32 -4.63 -1.73
N PHE A 153 -3.85 -3.49 -2.20
CA PHE A 153 -4.28 -2.16 -1.81
C PHE A 153 -4.55 -1.30 -3.04
N LEU A 154 -5.55 -0.45 -2.97
CA LEU A 154 -5.99 0.35 -4.10
C LEU A 154 -5.32 1.73 -4.14
N GLY A 155 -4.04 1.76 -3.98
CA GLY A 155 -3.23 2.96 -4.18
C GLY A 155 -3.35 4.03 -3.10
N GLY A 156 -2.31 4.55 -2.76
CA GLY A 156 -1.85 5.90 -2.66
C GLY A 156 -2.22 6.74 -1.49
N ASN A 157 -3.04 6.47 -0.59
CA ASN A 157 -3.31 7.46 0.45
C ASN A 157 -3.34 6.89 1.85
N GLY A 158 -2.41 7.29 2.65
CA GLY A 158 -2.42 7.04 4.08
C GLY A 158 -1.14 6.49 4.64
N THR A 159 -0.24 6.06 3.81
CA THR A 159 1.11 5.73 4.24
C THR A 159 2.02 6.89 3.90
N GLY A 160 2.00 7.95 4.67
CA GLY A 160 2.61 9.25 4.37
C GLY A 160 4.03 9.29 3.81
N ALA A 161 4.70 8.14 3.68
CA ALA A 161 6.05 8.02 3.18
C ALA A 161 6.20 7.06 1.98
N VAL A 162 5.12 6.44 1.51
CA VAL A 162 5.20 5.60 0.30
C VAL A 162 4.76 6.43 -0.89
N PRO A 163 5.64 6.65 -1.89
CA PRO A 163 5.26 7.35 -3.11
C PRO A 163 4.10 6.64 -3.81
N ASP A 164 3.09 7.39 -4.21
CA ASP A 164 1.85 6.90 -4.83
C ASP A 164 2.02 6.14 -6.16
N ARG A 165 3.23 6.13 -6.69
CA ARG A 165 3.56 5.56 -8.00
C ARG A 165 3.73 4.05 -8.01
N TYR A 166 3.75 3.40 -6.85
CA TYR A 166 4.13 1.99 -6.79
C TYR A 166 2.91 1.08 -6.61
N LEU A 167 2.11 1.03 -7.65
CA LEU A 167 1.00 0.08 -7.75
C LEU A 167 1.46 -1.38 -7.87
N ASP A 168 2.74 -1.61 -8.15
CA ASP A 168 3.34 -2.93 -8.35
C ASP A 168 3.61 -3.70 -7.05
N GLY A 169 3.10 -3.21 -5.93
CA GLY A 169 3.42 -3.74 -4.62
C GLY A 169 4.78 -3.27 -4.09
N ILE A 170 4.88 -3.10 -2.79
CA ILE A 170 6.06 -2.56 -2.14
C ILE A 170 6.29 -3.19 -0.76
N ARG A 171 7.55 -3.35 -0.41
CA ARG A 171 7.99 -3.55 0.97
C ARG A 171 9.07 -2.53 1.32
N SER A 172 9.01 -1.98 2.53
CA SER A 172 9.96 -0.95 2.96
C SER A 172 9.96 -0.78 4.46
N PHE A 173 11.03 -0.21 4.98
CA PHE A 173 11.06 0.40 6.31
C PHE A 173 10.86 1.90 6.21
N THR A 174 10.22 2.49 7.21
CA THR A 174 10.16 3.94 7.36
C THR A 174 10.49 4.30 8.81
N PHE A 175 11.42 5.22 8.98
CA PHE A 175 11.66 5.93 10.23
C PHE A 175 11.08 7.33 10.13
N GLY A 176 10.43 7.81 11.18
CA GLY A 176 9.95 9.18 11.24
C GLY A 176 10.11 9.77 12.62
N ALA A 177 10.26 11.08 12.66
CA ALA A 177 10.30 11.85 13.89
C ALA A 177 9.56 13.17 13.73
N GLY A 178 8.90 13.60 14.79
CA GLY A 178 8.23 14.90 14.88
C GLY A 178 8.67 15.66 16.12
N TYR A 179 8.76 16.97 16.00
CA TYR A 179 9.13 17.87 17.09
C TYR A 179 8.35 19.18 17.03
N VAL A 180 7.90 19.67 18.17
CA VAL A 180 7.17 20.93 18.31
C VAL A 180 8.11 21.96 18.95
N PRO A 181 8.85 22.78 18.17
CA PRO A 181 9.78 23.77 18.73
C PRO A 181 9.06 24.89 19.49
N ARG A 182 7.86 25.24 19.06
CA ARG A 182 6.98 26.21 19.70
C ARG A 182 5.53 25.89 19.44
N LYS A 183 4.62 26.43 20.23
CA LYS A 183 3.17 26.26 20.03
C LYS A 183 2.79 26.56 18.58
N ASN A 184 1.91 25.77 18.02
CA ASN A 184 1.39 25.86 16.67
C ASN A 184 2.39 25.53 15.54
N LEU A 185 3.61 25.07 15.83
CA LEU A 185 4.57 24.66 14.81
C LEU A 185 5.05 23.23 15.07
N LEU A 186 4.73 22.34 14.15
CA LEU A 186 5.22 20.95 14.13
C LEU A 186 6.17 20.76 12.95
N LEU A 187 7.36 20.26 13.22
CA LEU A 187 8.34 19.84 12.23
C LEU A 187 8.41 18.31 12.21
N GLU A 188 8.35 17.71 11.02
CA GLU A 188 8.40 16.27 10.83
C GLU A 188 9.42 15.89 9.77
N ALA A 189 10.11 14.78 9.99
CA ALA A 189 11.02 14.17 9.03
C ALA A 189 10.72 12.69 8.90
N PHE A 190 10.75 12.19 7.67
CA PHE A 190 10.50 10.79 7.32
C PHE A 190 11.61 10.29 6.42
N TYR A 191 12.10 9.10 6.68
CA TYR A 191 13.08 8.42 5.85
C TYR A 191 12.63 6.99 5.59
N THR A 192 12.31 6.70 4.32
CA THR A 192 11.97 5.36 3.86
C THR A 192 13.18 4.74 3.18
N PHE A 193 13.54 3.54 3.58
CA PHE A 193 14.71 2.82 3.11
C PHE A 193 14.41 1.34 2.84
N ASP A 194 15.33 0.68 2.15
CA ASP A 194 15.20 -0.71 1.69
C ASP A 194 13.89 -0.96 0.91
N ALA A 195 13.44 0.06 0.18
CA ALA A 195 12.21 -0.03 -0.58
C ALA A 195 12.42 -0.91 -1.80
N LYS A 196 11.62 -1.99 -1.89
CA LYS A 196 11.68 -3.00 -2.95
C LYS A 196 10.30 -3.36 -3.43
N GLY A 197 10.16 -3.65 -4.72
CA GLY A 197 8.96 -4.27 -5.26
C GLY A 197 8.73 -5.66 -4.64
N THR A 198 7.47 -6.01 -4.40
CA THR A 198 7.08 -7.35 -3.92
C THR A 198 6.99 -8.37 -5.03
N ASN A 199 6.75 -7.91 -6.27
CA ASN A 199 6.75 -8.74 -7.46
C ASN A 199 8.07 -8.61 -8.21
N LYS A 200 8.49 -9.71 -8.81
CA LYS A 200 9.58 -9.69 -9.78
C LYS A 200 9.04 -9.15 -11.10
N ARG A 201 9.84 -8.33 -11.77
CA ARG A 201 9.57 -7.92 -13.14
C ARG A 201 10.37 -8.81 -14.08
N ASP A 202 9.73 -9.34 -15.10
CA ASP A 202 10.43 -10.00 -16.16
C ASP A 202 11.13 -8.96 -17.03
N THR A 203 12.42 -9.12 -17.18
CA THR A 203 13.28 -8.30 -18.03
C THR A 203 13.88 -9.16 -19.14
N LEU A 204 14.60 -8.53 -20.09
CA LEU A 204 15.40 -9.22 -21.10
C LEU A 204 16.36 -10.27 -20.53
N TYR A 205 16.77 -10.09 -19.29
CA TYR A 205 17.79 -10.90 -18.62
C TYR A 205 17.23 -11.86 -17.57
N GLY A 206 15.91 -11.95 -17.48
CA GLY A 206 15.22 -12.80 -16.50
C GLY A 206 14.37 -12.02 -15.51
N SER A 207 13.90 -12.71 -14.49
CA SER A 207 13.04 -12.13 -13.46
C SER A 207 13.87 -11.42 -12.39
N GLU A 208 13.76 -10.11 -12.29
CA GLU A 208 14.52 -9.29 -11.34
C GLU A 208 13.65 -8.67 -10.26
N SER A 209 14.19 -8.55 -9.05
CA SER A 209 13.58 -7.76 -8.00
C SER A 209 13.86 -6.27 -8.23
N PHE A 210 12.82 -5.47 -8.15
CA PHE A 210 12.88 -4.04 -8.38
C PHE A 210 13.21 -3.28 -7.08
N LYS A 211 14.32 -2.52 -7.08
CA LYS A 211 14.66 -1.59 -5.99
C LYS A 211 14.16 -0.20 -6.33
N LEU A 212 13.53 0.45 -5.37
CA LEU A 212 12.90 1.76 -5.53
C LEU A 212 13.78 2.93 -5.08
N GLY A 213 14.87 2.64 -4.37
CA GLY A 213 15.69 3.66 -3.74
C GLY A 213 15.09 4.20 -2.44
N ASP A 214 15.86 5.04 -1.77
CA ASP A 214 15.47 5.66 -0.52
C ASP A 214 14.67 6.94 -0.79
N TYR A 215 13.78 7.26 0.14
CA TYR A 215 12.94 8.44 0.06
C TYR A 215 12.96 9.23 1.37
N THR A 216 13.22 10.54 1.26
CA THR A 216 13.19 11.46 2.40
C THR A 216 12.13 12.52 2.20
N ARG A 217 11.36 12.79 3.25
CA ARG A 217 10.38 13.87 3.30
C ARG A 217 10.59 14.70 4.55
N ILE A 218 10.59 16.02 4.40
CA ILE A 218 10.57 16.98 5.52
C ILE A 218 9.31 17.82 5.36
N GLN A 219 8.59 18.02 6.46
CA GLN A 219 7.33 18.76 6.49
C GLN A 219 7.30 19.68 7.68
N GLY A 220 6.81 20.89 7.46
CA GLY A 220 6.45 21.85 8.51
C GLY A 220 4.96 22.10 8.49
N THR A 221 4.29 21.97 9.63
CA THR A 221 2.87 22.30 9.82
C THR A 221 2.76 23.47 10.79
N TYR A 222 2.13 24.55 10.34
CA TYR A 222 1.84 25.72 11.17
C TYR A 222 0.32 25.93 11.25
N ARG A 223 -0.19 26.12 12.47
CA ARG A 223 -1.60 26.42 12.73
C ARG A 223 -1.76 27.88 13.11
N PHE A 224 -2.55 28.63 12.37
CA PHE A 224 -2.91 30.03 12.59
C PHE A 224 -3.97 30.19 13.68
#